data_d54e90864ffa1a485df3418c62c2f465
#
_entry.id   d54e90864ffa1a485df3418c62c2f465
#
_cell.length_a   1.000
_cell.length_b   1.000
_cell.length_c   1.000
_cell.angle_alpha   90.00
_cell.angle_beta   90.00
_cell.angle_gamma   90.00
#
_symmetry.space_group_name_H-M   'P 1'
#
loop_
_entity.id
_entity.type
_entity.pdbx_description
1 polymer ?
#
loop_
_entity_poly.entity_id
_entity_poly.type
_entity_poly.pdbx_seq_one_letter_code
_entity_poly.pdbx_strand_id
1 'polypeptide(L)'
;MKKKIHILVASGAILIGGSFSSFAATYDFTVAEGDFANLDTWKTLYPSLTKLPGPDDYVRLGANSTFTMSQDMTVLRFSFAFNTVVLDFASSGNHTLKVVEGNTLNHGFFAHNGTIRGGVIDRDGKNMYWFQNAGYETTVTDGCVITNCDKFCVNVWGTSGGKLHLLGNSRLHADSLFLNNGSANVVSGSTLLEVAGGSKVMLTGTGDDAYSYSDANSKNGESGGNVLDIHGSGTTMDVSGFYINGYHSHSNVLRVADGASFEAKGLHVGFYEAGAMTRGNRLIVDGGTVKTKGDNITAKGDGVVFSLTNATVEINGGTGACNFSSAANATIDIVDSVWEGGAFLTSPGLNLRVAGENTRFAVSEKFFGMGNHGTVGNSICFDDGFKWRPSLGYGYYFMQTTTNCSLTVKNGAVFSAWHPDNNTNDKIFFGGSSATELGARNVIRVMSDGEIYGREIALTGVENHLVISNGLVHTVGRESSDRIWLGNNDWANGNCVTLQGSTPRIRAGRCVVGNGTTLRFEIPETGYAADAVPIECPNGFHIIDPQNALNTFQVDVSRFVPESTTQLTLAQFGKDLTEDQKAWFKGAELPERYRIEIVDNRTVVLKARCAAKGLAVSIR
;
A
#
# COMPACT_ATOMS: atom_id res chain seq x y z
N MET A 1 54.79 -13.19 -18.90
CA MET A 1 54.92 -14.64 -19.22
C MET A 1 53.76 -15.01 -20.14
N LYS A 2 54.06 -15.27 -21.41
CA LYS A 2 53.07 -15.70 -22.43
C LYS A 2 52.82 -17.19 -22.26
N LYS A 3 51.62 -17.61 -21.84
CA LYS A 3 51.21 -19.01 -21.92
C LYS A 3 50.58 -19.26 -23.28
N LYS A 4 51.25 -20.00 -24.10
CA LYS A 4 50.71 -20.56 -25.37
C LYS A 4 49.73 -21.69 -25.02
N ILE A 5 48.51 -21.60 -25.49
CA ILE A 5 47.57 -22.73 -25.50
C ILE A 5 47.83 -23.50 -26.79
N HIS A 6 48.18 -24.75 -26.64
CA HIS A 6 48.37 -25.67 -27.77
C HIS A 6 47.02 -26.32 -28.09
N ILE A 7 46.54 -26.10 -29.28
CA ILE A 7 45.42 -26.87 -29.86
C ILE A 7 45.99 -28.15 -30.42
N LEU A 8 45.61 -29.28 -29.86
CA LEU A 8 45.93 -30.61 -30.39
C LEU A 8 44.90 -30.94 -31.46
N VAL A 9 45.32 -30.90 -32.72
CA VAL A 9 44.57 -31.47 -33.86
C VAL A 9 44.89 -32.94 -33.94
N ALA A 10 43.97 -33.79 -33.52
CA ALA A 10 44.08 -35.23 -33.77
C ALA A 10 43.40 -35.59 -35.12
N SER A 11 44.18 -35.75 -36.13
CA SER A 11 43.73 -36.35 -37.42
C SER A 11 43.64 -37.86 -37.26
N GLY A 12 42.43 -38.39 -37.16
CA GLY A 12 42.15 -39.82 -37.19
C GLY A 12 40.85 -40.04 -37.93
N ALA A 13 40.97 -40.35 -39.22
CA ALA A 13 39.84 -40.76 -40.06
C ALA A 13 39.39 -42.16 -39.67
N ILE A 14 38.22 -42.30 -39.06
CA ILE A 14 37.46 -43.53 -39.00
C ILE A 14 36.12 -43.26 -39.65
N LEU A 15 35.90 -43.78 -40.85
CA LEU A 15 34.60 -43.82 -41.49
C LEU A 15 33.70 -44.81 -40.73
N ILE A 16 32.79 -44.31 -39.98
CA ILE A 16 31.60 -45.02 -39.54
C ILE A 16 30.44 -44.08 -39.83
N GLY A 17 29.47 -44.53 -40.64
CA GLY A 17 28.30 -43.80 -41.05
C GLY A 17 27.41 -43.51 -39.83
N GLY A 18 27.65 -42.37 -39.22
CA GLY A 18 26.83 -41.73 -38.18
C GLY A 18 26.61 -40.30 -38.63
N SER A 19 25.39 -39.84 -38.61
CA SER A 19 25.02 -38.45 -38.83
C SER A 19 25.92 -37.55 -37.98
N PHE A 20 26.83 -36.82 -38.62
CA PHE A 20 27.58 -35.76 -37.96
C PHE A 20 26.58 -34.69 -37.52
N SER A 21 26.29 -34.62 -36.23
CA SER A 21 25.75 -33.42 -35.68
C SER A 21 26.77 -32.31 -35.94
N SER A 22 26.44 -31.36 -36.79
CA SER A 22 27.26 -30.17 -37.01
C SER A 22 27.47 -29.50 -35.66
N PHE A 23 28.72 -29.39 -35.22
CA PHE A 23 29.01 -28.58 -34.03
C PHE A 23 28.67 -27.14 -34.37
N ALA A 24 27.87 -26.49 -33.51
CA ALA A 24 27.54 -25.07 -33.60
C ALA A 24 28.82 -24.24 -33.74
N ALA A 25 28.96 -23.48 -34.79
CA ALA A 25 30.07 -22.55 -34.93
C ALA A 25 29.78 -21.29 -34.10
N THR A 26 30.83 -20.74 -33.47
CA THR A 26 30.74 -19.45 -32.78
C THR A 26 31.39 -18.39 -33.66
N TYR A 27 30.62 -17.37 -33.98
CA TYR A 27 31.05 -16.24 -34.77
C TYR A 27 31.06 -14.97 -33.96
N ASP A 28 32.22 -14.32 -33.85
CA ASP A 28 32.38 -13.01 -33.21
C ASP A 28 32.31 -11.90 -34.27
N PHE A 29 31.29 -11.06 -34.19
CA PHE A 29 31.11 -9.92 -35.07
C PHE A 29 31.72 -8.66 -34.41
N THR A 30 32.96 -8.33 -34.77
CA THR A 30 33.82 -7.36 -34.06
C THR A 30 34.12 -6.11 -34.85
N VAL A 31 33.40 -5.84 -35.95
CA VAL A 31 33.51 -4.57 -36.68
C VAL A 31 32.88 -3.41 -35.88
N ALA A 32 33.38 -2.20 -36.08
CA ALA A 32 32.84 -1.03 -35.37
C ALA A 32 31.44 -0.65 -35.87
N GLU A 33 31.17 -0.81 -37.15
CA GLU A 33 29.88 -0.55 -37.80
C GLU A 33 29.65 -1.58 -38.90
N GLY A 34 28.42 -1.99 -39.14
CA GLY A 34 28.12 -2.88 -40.25
C GLY A 34 26.70 -3.43 -40.25
N ASP A 35 26.32 -4.00 -41.38
CA ASP A 35 25.08 -4.72 -41.53
C ASP A 35 25.28 -6.17 -41.09
N PHE A 36 24.69 -6.53 -39.97
CA PHE A 36 24.72 -7.86 -39.40
C PHE A 36 24.10 -8.92 -40.29
N ALA A 37 23.19 -8.55 -41.18
CA ALA A 37 22.53 -9.42 -42.13
C ALA A 37 23.19 -9.42 -43.53
N ASN A 38 24.35 -8.80 -43.70
CA ASN A 38 25.06 -8.74 -44.95
C ASN A 38 26.30 -9.65 -44.93
N LEU A 39 26.36 -10.63 -45.87
CA LEU A 39 27.45 -11.60 -45.97
C LEU A 39 28.81 -10.96 -46.22
N ASP A 40 28.88 -9.85 -46.99
CA ASP A 40 30.15 -9.20 -47.29
C ASP A 40 30.74 -8.53 -46.04
N THR A 41 29.90 -8.03 -45.11
CA THR A 41 30.38 -7.55 -43.81
C THR A 41 31.01 -8.70 -43.01
N TRP A 42 30.39 -9.87 -43.00
CA TRP A 42 30.94 -11.06 -42.35
C TRP A 42 32.24 -11.56 -42.97
N LYS A 43 32.38 -11.48 -44.30
CA LYS A 43 33.60 -11.90 -45.03
C LYS A 43 34.81 -11.03 -44.66
N THR A 44 34.61 -9.81 -44.19
CA THR A 44 35.74 -9.01 -43.68
C THR A 44 36.39 -9.66 -42.44
N LEU A 45 35.62 -10.38 -41.65
CA LEU A 45 36.08 -11.11 -40.45
C LEU A 45 36.40 -12.57 -40.73
N TYR A 46 35.61 -13.21 -41.60
CA TYR A 46 35.66 -14.61 -41.94
C TYR A 46 35.68 -14.80 -43.48
N PRO A 47 36.83 -14.59 -44.14
CA PRO A 47 36.92 -14.59 -45.61
C PRO A 47 36.42 -15.87 -46.30
N SER A 48 36.45 -16.99 -45.60
CA SER A 48 35.96 -18.28 -46.10
C SER A 48 34.45 -18.50 -45.93
N LEU A 49 33.74 -17.54 -45.32
CA LEU A 49 32.31 -17.68 -45.10
C LEU A 49 31.55 -17.62 -46.44
N THR A 50 30.74 -18.63 -46.72
CA THR A 50 29.95 -18.70 -47.97
C THR A 50 28.47 -18.37 -47.76
N LYS A 51 28.02 -18.33 -46.54
CA LYS A 51 26.65 -17.99 -46.14
C LYS A 51 26.64 -17.26 -44.80
N LEU A 52 25.59 -16.51 -44.51
CA LEU A 52 25.38 -15.91 -43.18
C LEU A 52 25.28 -16.99 -42.09
N PRO A 53 25.64 -16.69 -40.85
CA PRO A 53 25.32 -17.52 -39.70
C PRO A 53 23.84 -17.90 -39.69
N GLY A 54 23.54 -19.13 -39.33
CA GLY A 54 22.20 -19.72 -39.42
C GLY A 54 21.71 -20.33 -38.12
N PRO A 55 20.64 -21.12 -38.17
CA PRO A 55 19.96 -21.67 -36.97
C PRO A 55 20.84 -22.65 -36.17
N ASP A 56 21.97 -23.06 -36.69
CA ASP A 56 22.94 -23.93 -36.02
C ASP A 56 24.13 -23.15 -35.44
N ASP A 57 24.16 -21.83 -35.58
CA ASP A 57 25.32 -21.01 -35.24
C ASP A 57 25.10 -20.09 -34.04
N TYR A 58 26.14 -19.87 -33.26
CA TYR A 58 26.19 -18.89 -32.18
C TYR A 58 26.83 -17.59 -32.69
N VAL A 59 26.10 -16.48 -32.52
CA VAL A 59 26.57 -15.14 -32.88
C VAL A 59 26.78 -14.30 -31.64
N ARG A 60 27.96 -13.67 -31.58
CA ARG A 60 28.31 -12.73 -30.52
C ARG A 60 28.71 -11.39 -31.11
N LEU A 61 28.00 -10.33 -30.76
CA LEU A 61 28.34 -8.98 -31.21
C LEU A 61 29.49 -8.42 -30.35
N GLY A 62 30.44 -7.81 -31.03
CA GLY A 62 31.62 -7.21 -30.41
C GLY A 62 31.34 -5.93 -29.67
N ALA A 63 32.36 -5.43 -28.98
CA ALA A 63 32.30 -4.26 -28.11
C ALA A 63 32.23 -2.94 -28.87
N ASN A 64 31.51 -1.96 -28.32
CA ASN A 64 31.46 -0.58 -28.81
C ASN A 64 31.07 -0.45 -30.27
N SER A 65 30.08 -1.18 -30.71
CA SER A 65 29.73 -1.34 -32.12
C SER A 65 28.27 -0.98 -32.38
N THR A 66 28.01 -0.43 -33.58
CA THR A 66 26.66 -0.16 -34.09
C THR A 66 26.36 -1.09 -35.26
N PHE A 67 25.32 -1.90 -35.10
CA PHE A 67 24.93 -2.87 -36.12
C PHE A 67 23.53 -2.60 -36.62
N THR A 68 23.37 -2.64 -37.94
CA THR A 68 22.06 -2.65 -38.59
C THR A 68 21.71 -4.08 -39.02
N MET A 69 20.49 -4.33 -39.43
CA MET A 69 20.04 -5.61 -39.95
C MET A 69 19.09 -5.38 -41.13
N SER A 70 19.56 -5.70 -42.34
CA SER A 70 18.86 -5.42 -43.61
C SER A 70 17.93 -6.53 -44.09
N GLN A 71 17.87 -7.67 -43.40
CA GLN A 71 16.95 -8.77 -43.67
C GLN A 71 16.74 -9.62 -42.41
N ASP A 72 15.70 -10.45 -42.44
CA ASP A 72 15.43 -11.39 -41.35
C ASP A 72 16.55 -12.44 -41.21
N MET A 73 16.87 -12.75 -39.95
CA MET A 73 17.88 -13.76 -39.64
C MET A 73 17.39 -14.74 -38.58
N THR A 74 17.85 -15.99 -38.69
CA THR A 74 17.65 -17.01 -37.65
C THR A 74 19.00 -17.52 -37.19
N VAL A 75 19.26 -17.51 -35.88
CA VAL A 75 20.49 -18.01 -35.28
C VAL A 75 20.18 -18.93 -34.10
N LEU A 76 21.12 -19.84 -33.78
CA LEU A 76 20.99 -20.73 -32.65
C LEU A 76 21.02 -19.92 -31.35
N ARG A 77 22.06 -19.11 -31.16
CA ARG A 77 22.31 -18.27 -29.99
C ARG A 77 22.74 -16.88 -30.41
N PHE A 78 22.43 -15.91 -29.54
CA PHE A 78 22.79 -14.51 -29.75
C PHE A 78 23.23 -13.86 -28.43
N SER A 79 24.33 -13.13 -28.46
CA SER A 79 24.73 -12.33 -27.29
C SER A 79 25.44 -11.03 -27.67
N PHE A 80 25.30 -10.01 -26.82
CA PHE A 80 26.19 -8.88 -26.82
C PHE A 80 27.46 -9.23 -26.05
N ALA A 81 28.62 -8.75 -26.55
CA ALA A 81 29.83 -8.75 -25.74
C ALA A 81 29.68 -7.76 -24.58
N PHE A 82 30.56 -7.85 -23.59
CA PHE A 82 30.48 -7.09 -22.31
C PHE A 82 30.56 -5.56 -22.39
N ASN A 83 30.60 -4.97 -23.58
CA ASN A 83 30.70 -3.54 -23.83
C ASN A 83 29.46 -3.01 -24.56
N THR A 84 29.34 -1.69 -24.66
CA THR A 84 28.20 -1.02 -25.27
C THR A 84 28.01 -1.41 -26.75
N VAL A 85 26.83 -1.96 -27.06
CA VAL A 85 26.44 -2.36 -28.42
C VAL A 85 25.14 -1.70 -28.80
N VAL A 86 25.03 -1.22 -30.03
CA VAL A 86 23.76 -0.76 -30.61
C VAL A 86 23.32 -1.74 -31.69
N LEU A 87 22.16 -2.33 -31.55
CA LEU A 87 21.51 -3.13 -32.60
C LEU A 87 20.31 -2.31 -33.12
N ASP A 88 20.45 -1.81 -34.33
CA ASP A 88 19.50 -0.88 -34.94
C ASP A 88 18.72 -1.55 -36.08
N PHE A 89 17.53 -2.01 -35.81
CA PHE A 89 16.58 -2.49 -36.80
C PHE A 89 15.76 -1.36 -37.42
N ALA A 90 15.58 -0.25 -36.72
CA ALA A 90 14.71 0.83 -37.16
C ALA A 90 15.22 1.51 -38.42
N SER A 91 16.54 1.70 -38.53
CA SER A 91 17.18 2.27 -39.72
C SER A 91 17.14 1.39 -40.96
N SER A 92 16.88 0.07 -40.81
CA SER A 92 16.94 -0.93 -41.89
C SER A 92 15.61 -1.59 -42.25
N GLY A 93 14.47 -1.18 -41.63
CA GLY A 93 13.15 -1.64 -42.01
C GLY A 93 12.45 -2.62 -41.06
N ASN A 94 12.87 -2.66 -39.79
CA ASN A 94 12.24 -3.44 -38.74
C ASN A 94 12.21 -4.98 -38.98
N HIS A 95 13.34 -5.51 -39.30
CA HIS A 95 13.50 -6.96 -39.54
C HIS A 95 13.41 -7.80 -38.26
N THR A 96 13.37 -9.14 -38.45
CA THR A 96 13.22 -10.11 -37.35
C THR A 96 14.56 -10.85 -37.12
N LEU A 97 15.02 -10.81 -35.86
CA LEU A 97 16.06 -11.70 -35.35
C LEU A 97 15.40 -12.86 -34.59
N LYS A 98 15.40 -14.04 -35.15
CA LYS A 98 14.90 -15.25 -34.49
C LYS A 98 16.05 -16.01 -33.82
N VAL A 99 15.90 -16.33 -32.52
CA VAL A 99 16.90 -17.05 -31.74
C VAL A 99 16.28 -18.33 -31.18
N VAL A 100 16.74 -19.48 -31.69
CA VAL A 100 16.01 -20.76 -31.57
C VAL A 100 16.45 -21.66 -30.42
N GLU A 101 17.61 -21.42 -29.77
CA GLU A 101 18.04 -22.17 -28.58
C GLU A 101 17.75 -21.39 -27.30
N GLY A 102 17.53 -22.07 -26.18
CA GLY A 102 17.42 -21.34 -24.94
C GLY A 102 16.63 -21.92 -23.79
N ASN A 103 16.50 -23.25 -23.73
CA ASN A 103 15.83 -23.89 -22.59
C ASN A 103 16.73 -24.09 -21.35
N THR A 104 18.02 -23.75 -21.43
CA THR A 104 18.95 -23.85 -20.31
C THR A 104 19.51 -22.47 -19.96
N LEU A 105 19.86 -22.24 -18.69
CA LEU A 105 20.37 -20.98 -18.17
C LEU A 105 21.62 -20.42 -18.86
N ASN A 106 22.32 -21.26 -19.62
CA ASN A 106 23.59 -20.91 -20.30
C ASN A 106 23.44 -20.63 -21.79
N HIS A 107 22.24 -20.65 -22.33
CA HIS A 107 22.02 -20.65 -23.75
C HIS A 107 20.91 -19.69 -24.18
N GLY A 108 21.02 -19.13 -25.36
CA GLY A 108 19.99 -18.36 -26.02
C GLY A 108 20.34 -16.90 -26.25
N PHE A 109 19.62 -15.99 -25.64
CA PHE A 109 19.78 -14.56 -25.86
C PHE A 109 20.34 -13.87 -24.60
N PHE A 110 21.42 -13.08 -24.77
CA PHE A 110 21.99 -12.26 -23.74
C PHE A 110 22.33 -10.87 -24.28
N ALA A 111 21.85 -9.82 -23.61
CA ALA A 111 22.13 -8.43 -23.95
C ALA A 111 22.67 -7.69 -22.74
N HIS A 112 23.98 -7.67 -22.56
CA HIS A 112 24.58 -7.15 -21.33
C HIS A 112 24.55 -5.63 -21.25
N ASN A 113 25.12 -4.92 -22.23
CA ASN A 113 25.10 -3.46 -22.27
C ASN A 113 24.76 -3.01 -23.67
N GLY A 114 23.86 -2.05 -23.80
CA GLY A 114 23.61 -1.47 -25.11
C GLY A 114 22.21 -0.99 -25.36
N THR A 115 21.91 -0.82 -26.64
CA THR A 115 20.61 -0.35 -27.11
C THR A 115 20.11 -1.23 -28.26
N ILE A 116 18.83 -1.57 -28.22
CA ILE A 116 18.12 -2.24 -29.32
C ILE A 116 17.03 -1.30 -29.81
N ARG A 117 17.02 -0.98 -31.10
CA ARG A 117 16.10 -0.03 -31.72
C ARG A 117 15.24 -0.72 -32.79
N GLY A 118 13.93 -0.66 -32.60
CA GLY A 118 12.97 -1.22 -33.56
C GLY A 118 13.09 -2.73 -33.75
N GLY A 119 12.46 -3.25 -34.79
CA GLY A 119 12.51 -4.64 -35.19
C GLY A 119 11.83 -5.63 -34.26
N VAL A 120 12.05 -6.90 -34.53
CA VAL A 120 11.45 -8.00 -33.77
C VAL A 120 12.55 -8.97 -33.30
N ILE A 121 12.52 -9.29 -32.01
CA ILE A 121 13.30 -10.40 -31.44
C ILE A 121 12.32 -11.54 -31.13
N ASP A 122 12.41 -12.62 -31.92
CA ASP A 122 11.56 -13.81 -31.79
C ASP A 122 12.33 -14.91 -31.05
N ARG A 123 11.77 -15.36 -29.91
CA ARG A 123 12.39 -16.41 -29.08
C ARG A 123 11.94 -17.83 -29.38
N ASP A 124 11.11 -18.02 -30.37
CA ASP A 124 10.67 -19.35 -30.81
C ASP A 124 10.06 -20.23 -29.70
N GLY A 125 9.34 -19.61 -28.75
CA GLY A 125 8.78 -20.30 -27.57
C GLY A 125 9.83 -20.73 -26.54
N LYS A 126 11.00 -20.09 -26.50
CA LYS A 126 12.08 -20.43 -25.58
C LYS A 126 12.26 -19.36 -24.51
N ASN A 127 12.94 -19.75 -23.42
CA ASN A 127 13.32 -18.82 -22.38
C ASN A 127 14.24 -17.71 -22.91
N MET A 128 14.10 -16.52 -22.39
CA MET A 128 14.98 -15.39 -22.61
C MET A 128 15.67 -14.97 -21.33
N TYR A 129 16.97 -14.97 -21.32
CA TYR A 129 17.80 -14.55 -20.21
C TYR A 129 18.55 -13.30 -20.61
N TRP A 130 18.27 -12.15 -19.93
CA TRP A 130 18.80 -10.86 -20.38
C TRP A 130 20.21 -10.58 -19.87
N PHE A 131 20.41 -10.68 -18.54
CA PHE A 131 21.72 -10.45 -17.93
C PHE A 131 22.25 -11.69 -17.21
N GLN A 132 23.55 -11.94 -17.37
CA GLN A 132 24.26 -13.00 -16.64
C GLN A 132 25.17 -12.48 -15.53
N ASN A 133 25.49 -11.17 -15.50
CA ASN A 133 26.42 -10.57 -14.56
C ASN A 133 25.87 -9.24 -14.02
N ALA A 134 26.47 -8.75 -12.93
CA ALA A 134 26.08 -7.54 -12.27
C ALA A 134 26.38 -6.25 -13.07
N GLY A 135 25.56 -5.22 -12.85
CA GLY A 135 25.85 -3.85 -13.28
C GLY A 135 25.63 -3.56 -14.77
N TYR A 136 24.93 -4.42 -15.48
CA TYR A 136 24.61 -4.18 -16.88
C TYR A 136 23.34 -3.38 -17.08
N GLU A 137 23.32 -2.60 -18.17
CA GLU A 137 22.18 -1.74 -18.52
C GLU A 137 21.89 -1.84 -20.02
N THR A 138 20.63 -2.13 -20.36
CA THR A 138 20.19 -2.21 -21.77
C THR A 138 18.90 -1.42 -21.95
N THR A 139 18.85 -0.68 -23.05
CA THR A 139 17.66 0.04 -23.51
C THR A 139 17.09 -0.64 -24.74
N VAL A 140 15.79 -0.92 -24.71
CA VAL A 140 14.99 -1.39 -25.85
C VAL A 140 14.01 -0.28 -26.19
N THR A 141 14.05 0.22 -27.44
CA THR A 141 13.31 1.42 -27.82
C THR A 141 12.81 1.37 -29.27
N ASP A 142 12.18 2.48 -29.71
CA ASP A 142 11.74 2.70 -31.10
C ASP A 142 10.80 1.62 -31.64
N GLY A 143 9.86 1.16 -30.77
CA GLY A 143 8.87 0.18 -31.15
C GLY A 143 9.38 -1.25 -31.28
N CYS A 144 10.54 -1.58 -30.72
CA CYS A 144 11.07 -2.93 -30.71
C CYS A 144 10.08 -3.92 -30.07
N VAL A 145 9.90 -5.08 -30.69
CA VAL A 145 9.01 -6.16 -30.24
C VAL A 145 9.82 -7.37 -29.82
N ILE A 146 9.72 -7.75 -28.56
CA ILE A 146 10.23 -9.02 -28.04
C ILE A 146 9.04 -9.97 -27.93
N THR A 147 9.08 -11.12 -28.59
CA THR A 147 7.92 -12.02 -28.70
C THR A 147 8.27 -13.49 -28.65
N ASN A 148 7.25 -14.36 -28.54
CA ASN A 148 7.36 -15.81 -28.45
C ASN A 148 8.34 -16.28 -27.37
N CYS A 149 8.23 -15.63 -26.19
CA CYS A 149 9.09 -15.90 -25.06
C CYS A 149 8.33 -16.77 -24.05
N ASP A 150 8.85 -17.93 -23.65
CA ASP A 150 8.29 -18.72 -22.55
C ASP A 150 8.54 -17.97 -21.23
N LYS A 151 9.78 -17.94 -20.75
CA LYS A 151 10.15 -17.21 -19.53
C LYS A 151 11.09 -16.05 -19.88
N PHE A 152 10.66 -14.83 -19.54
CA PHE A 152 11.52 -13.66 -19.69
C PHE A 152 12.19 -13.35 -18.34
N CYS A 153 13.49 -13.53 -18.27
CA CYS A 153 14.29 -13.30 -17.06
C CYS A 153 15.21 -12.09 -17.26
N VAL A 154 14.99 -11.02 -16.50
CA VAL A 154 15.83 -9.82 -16.60
C VAL A 154 17.23 -10.12 -16.08
N ASN A 155 17.34 -10.71 -14.89
CA ASN A 155 18.62 -11.10 -14.29
C ASN A 155 18.64 -12.58 -13.96
N VAL A 156 19.79 -13.23 -14.20
CA VAL A 156 19.99 -14.66 -13.99
C VAL A 156 21.19 -14.86 -13.07
N TRP A 157 21.14 -15.90 -12.22
CA TRP A 157 22.21 -16.30 -11.32
C TRP A 157 22.53 -15.38 -10.15
N GLY A 158 21.56 -14.57 -9.74
CA GLY A 158 21.65 -13.83 -8.47
C GLY A 158 22.77 -12.80 -8.43
N THR A 159 23.18 -12.29 -9.58
CA THR A 159 24.08 -11.14 -9.63
C THR A 159 23.28 -9.86 -9.48
N SER A 160 23.77 -8.88 -8.77
CA SER A 160 23.06 -7.65 -8.43
C SER A 160 23.11 -6.61 -9.55
N GLY A 161 22.01 -5.87 -9.75
CA GLY A 161 22.07 -4.55 -10.38
C GLY A 161 21.92 -4.51 -11.91
N GLY A 162 21.28 -5.49 -12.55
CA GLY A 162 20.91 -5.35 -13.97
C GLY A 162 19.77 -4.36 -14.18
N LYS A 163 19.83 -3.50 -15.20
CA LYS A 163 18.79 -2.54 -15.57
C LYS A 163 18.35 -2.75 -17.01
N LEU A 164 17.08 -3.04 -17.18
CA LEU A 164 16.43 -3.13 -18.49
C LEU A 164 15.39 -2.04 -18.62
N HIS A 165 15.49 -1.26 -19.68
CA HIS A 165 14.57 -0.20 -20.04
C HIS A 165 13.80 -0.56 -21.30
N LEU A 166 12.47 -0.68 -21.20
CA LEU A 166 11.55 -0.84 -22.33
C LEU A 166 10.87 0.51 -22.59
N LEU A 167 11.33 1.22 -23.60
CA LEU A 167 10.94 2.60 -23.89
C LEU A 167 10.37 2.74 -25.31
N GLY A 168 9.79 3.89 -25.63
CA GLY A 168 9.48 4.27 -27.01
C GLY A 168 8.53 3.32 -27.74
N ASN A 169 7.39 2.99 -27.14
CA ASN A 169 6.37 2.07 -27.68
C ASN A 169 6.84 0.63 -27.89
N SER A 170 7.89 0.20 -27.21
CA SER A 170 8.39 -1.17 -27.29
C SER A 170 7.39 -2.16 -26.69
N ARG A 171 7.48 -3.43 -27.10
CA ARG A 171 6.54 -4.47 -26.66
C ARG A 171 7.29 -5.72 -26.19
N LEU A 172 6.84 -6.28 -25.08
CA LEU A 172 7.28 -7.57 -24.58
C LEU A 172 6.09 -8.52 -24.49
N HIS A 173 6.15 -9.63 -25.22
CA HIS A 173 5.20 -10.74 -25.11
C HIS A 173 5.93 -11.97 -24.59
N ALA A 174 5.55 -12.46 -23.42
CA ALA A 174 6.10 -13.64 -22.78
C ALA A 174 5.01 -14.42 -22.04
N ASP A 175 5.26 -15.66 -21.68
CA ASP A 175 4.34 -16.40 -20.82
C ASP A 175 4.52 -15.96 -19.35
N SER A 176 5.76 -15.74 -18.91
CA SER A 176 6.05 -15.29 -17.56
C SER A 176 7.25 -14.33 -17.50
N LEU A 177 7.31 -13.52 -16.44
CA LEU A 177 8.38 -12.55 -16.17
C LEU A 177 9.05 -12.85 -14.84
N PHE A 178 10.39 -12.83 -14.85
CA PHE A 178 11.21 -12.90 -13.64
C PHE A 178 12.20 -11.73 -13.65
N LEU A 179 12.12 -10.82 -12.68
CA LEU A 179 13.15 -9.77 -12.57
C LEU A 179 14.48 -10.38 -12.12
N ASN A 180 14.40 -11.36 -11.23
CA ASN A 180 15.54 -12.11 -10.81
C ASN A 180 15.19 -13.60 -10.66
N ASN A 181 15.91 -14.44 -11.35
CA ASN A 181 15.79 -15.90 -11.26
C ASN A 181 17.07 -16.47 -10.66
N GLY A 182 17.36 -16.09 -9.41
CA GLY A 182 18.55 -16.52 -8.69
C GLY A 182 18.52 -17.98 -8.26
N SER A 183 19.65 -18.65 -8.31
CA SER A 183 19.83 -19.91 -7.59
C SER A 183 19.92 -19.64 -6.08
N ALA A 184 19.49 -20.59 -5.26
CA ALA A 184 19.26 -20.53 -3.81
C ALA A 184 20.41 -19.98 -2.89
N ASN A 185 21.55 -19.56 -3.45
CA ASN A 185 22.75 -19.24 -2.68
C ASN A 185 23.35 -17.85 -2.95
N VAL A 186 22.67 -16.98 -3.70
CA VAL A 186 23.25 -15.69 -4.06
C VAL A 186 22.36 -14.55 -3.59
N VAL A 187 22.95 -13.66 -2.82
CA VAL A 187 22.35 -12.36 -2.44
C VAL A 187 22.25 -11.52 -3.72
N SER A 188 21.08 -11.49 -4.31
CA SER A 188 20.82 -10.65 -5.48
C SER A 188 20.21 -9.33 -5.00
N GLY A 189 20.61 -8.24 -5.60
CA GLY A 189 20.07 -6.92 -5.28
C GLY A 189 19.74 -6.12 -6.55
N SER A 190 18.71 -5.28 -6.44
CA SER A 190 18.51 -4.10 -7.27
C SER A 190 18.40 -4.33 -8.79
N THR A 191 17.74 -5.39 -9.24
CA THR A 191 17.35 -5.51 -10.64
C THR A 191 16.23 -4.51 -10.95
N LEU A 192 16.37 -3.74 -12.00
CA LEU A 192 15.36 -2.82 -12.51
C LEU A 192 14.80 -3.32 -13.84
N LEU A 193 13.49 -3.39 -13.93
CA LEU A 193 12.76 -3.36 -15.20
C LEU A 193 11.94 -2.06 -15.22
N GLU A 194 12.31 -1.15 -16.09
CA GLU A 194 11.53 0.04 -16.41
C GLU A 194 10.71 -0.19 -17.67
N VAL A 195 9.45 0.16 -17.62
CA VAL A 195 8.51 0.12 -18.76
C VAL A 195 7.91 1.50 -18.90
N ALA A 196 8.22 2.21 -19.98
CA ALA A 196 7.80 3.60 -20.14
C ALA A 196 7.59 4.01 -21.61
N GLY A 197 7.18 5.25 -21.83
CA GLY A 197 7.04 5.84 -23.16
C GLY A 197 6.04 5.13 -24.06
N GLY A 198 4.88 4.69 -23.51
CA GLY A 198 3.84 3.99 -24.24
C GLY A 198 4.14 2.51 -24.51
N SER A 199 5.19 1.96 -23.89
CA SER A 199 5.56 0.56 -24.06
C SER A 199 4.56 -0.40 -23.40
N LYS A 200 4.51 -1.64 -23.90
CA LYS A 200 3.53 -2.64 -23.46
C LYS A 200 4.18 -3.96 -23.09
N VAL A 201 3.82 -4.48 -21.93
CA VAL A 201 4.19 -5.83 -21.51
C VAL A 201 2.93 -6.68 -21.46
N MET A 202 2.95 -7.83 -22.11
CA MET A 202 1.86 -8.81 -22.09
C MET A 202 2.41 -10.16 -21.66
N LEU A 203 1.90 -10.68 -20.53
CA LEU A 203 2.27 -11.98 -19.99
C LEU A 203 1.06 -12.92 -20.10
N THR A 204 1.19 -13.99 -20.88
CA THR A 204 0.07 -14.84 -21.33
C THR A 204 -0.06 -16.17 -20.62
N GLY A 205 0.88 -16.53 -19.75
CA GLY A 205 0.84 -17.78 -19.01
C GLY A 205 -0.42 -17.92 -18.13
N THR A 206 -1.07 -19.09 -18.18
CA THR A 206 -2.36 -19.35 -17.52
C THR A 206 -2.37 -20.56 -16.58
N GLY A 207 -1.31 -21.37 -16.53
CA GLY A 207 -1.22 -22.55 -15.66
C GLY A 207 -0.65 -22.26 -14.27
N ASP A 208 -0.37 -23.31 -13.51
CA ASP A 208 0.32 -23.22 -12.22
C ASP A 208 1.74 -22.63 -12.34
N ASP A 209 2.32 -22.66 -13.56
CA ASP A 209 3.59 -22.00 -13.91
C ASP A 209 3.42 -20.52 -14.34
N ALA A 210 2.22 -19.98 -14.34
CA ALA A 210 1.88 -18.61 -14.78
C ALA A 210 2.18 -17.52 -13.75
N TYR A 211 3.00 -17.81 -12.77
CA TYR A 211 3.46 -16.81 -11.82
C TYR A 211 4.60 -15.99 -12.42
N SER A 212 4.45 -14.68 -12.35
CA SER A 212 5.54 -13.75 -12.63
C SER A 212 6.07 -13.21 -11.30
N TYR A 213 7.38 -13.10 -11.16
CA TYR A 213 8.02 -12.81 -9.88
C TYR A 213 8.99 -11.65 -9.97
N SER A 214 8.99 -10.79 -8.95
CA SER A 214 10.14 -9.89 -8.73
C SER A 214 11.38 -10.65 -8.29
N ASP A 215 11.22 -11.78 -7.62
CA ASP A 215 12.31 -12.68 -7.26
C ASP A 215 11.78 -14.11 -7.16
N ALA A 216 12.46 -15.05 -7.80
CA ALA A 216 12.12 -16.46 -7.76
C ALA A 216 13.25 -17.26 -7.10
N ASN A 217 12.91 -18.18 -6.20
CA ASN A 217 13.82 -19.14 -5.59
C ASN A 217 14.83 -18.64 -4.54
N SER A 218 14.64 -17.48 -3.95
CA SER A 218 15.42 -17.10 -2.76
C SER A 218 14.96 -17.89 -1.54
N LYS A 219 15.54 -19.05 -1.29
CA LYS A 219 15.19 -19.90 -0.13
C LYS A 219 15.55 -19.28 1.23
N ASN A 220 16.37 -18.24 1.27
CA ASN A 220 16.92 -17.70 2.52
C ASN A 220 16.41 -16.29 2.87
N GLY A 221 15.50 -15.67 2.08
CA GLY A 221 14.97 -14.33 2.35
C GLY A 221 16.01 -13.20 2.30
N GLU A 222 17.21 -13.46 1.78
CA GLU A 222 18.31 -12.50 1.74
C GLU A 222 18.40 -11.72 0.42
N SER A 223 17.66 -12.14 -0.60
CA SER A 223 17.56 -11.42 -1.88
C SER A 223 16.44 -10.39 -1.86
N GLY A 224 16.57 -9.34 -2.66
CA GLY A 224 15.52 -8.33 -2.75
C GLY A 224 15.99 -7.02 -3.36
N GLY A 225 15.17 -5.98 -3.19
CA GLY A 225 15.45 -4.66 -3.75
C GLY A 225 15.21 -4.57 -5.26
N ASN A 226 14.52 -5.55 -5.86
CA ASN A 226 14.16 -5.50 -7.27
C ASN A 226 13.03 -4.49 -7.51
N VAL A 227 13.09 -3.79 -8.63
CA VAL A 227 12.12 -2.75 -8.99
C VAL A 227 11.50 -3.07 -10.34
N LEU A 228 10.18 -3.17 -10.36
CA LEU A 228 9.38 -3.07 -11.57
C LEU A 228 8.76 -1.67 -11.58
N ASP A 229 9.20 -0.83 -12.51
CA ASP A 229 8.74 0.55 -12.65
C ASP A 229 7.99 0.72 -13.98
N ILE A 230 6.69 0.98 -13.88
CA ILE A 230 5.79 1.13 -15.01
C ILE A 230 5.26 2.56 -14.98
N HIS A 231 5.66 3.41 -15.92
CA HIS A 231 5.26 4.80 -15.86
C HIS A 231 5.04 5.45 -17.23
N GLY A 232 4.31 6.56 -17.21
CA GLY A 232 3.97 7.33 -18.38
C GLY A 232 2.68 6.90 -19.06
N SER A 233 1.97 7.88 -19.59
CA SER A 233 0.69 7.68 -20.26
C SER A 233 0.79 6.69 -21.44
N GLY A 234 -0.19 5.79 -21.55
CA GLY A 234 -0.23 4.75 -22.58
C GLY A 234 0.66 3.54 -22.33
N THR A 235 1.48 3.57 -21.27
CA THR A 235 2.29 2.42 -20.84
C THR A 235 1.41 1.42 -20.10
N THR A 236 1.51 0.14 -20.47
CA THR A 236 0.67 -0.92 -19.89
C THR A 236 1.45 -2.19 -19.60
N MET A 237 1.10 -2.84 -18.51
CA MET A 237 1.48 -4.21 -18.24
C MET A 237 0.25 -5.06 -17.94
N ASP A 238 0.02 -6.10 -18.73
CA ASP A 238 -1.09 -7.05 -18.60
C ASP A 238 -0.54 -8.44 -18.29
N VAL A 239 -0.97 -9.00 -17.15
CA VAL A 239 -0.56 -10.31 -16.65
C VAL A 239 -1.78 -11.21 -16.58
N SER A 240 -1.90 -12.20 -17.46
CA SER A 240 -3.02 -13.16 -17.45
C SER A 240 -3.04 -14.05 -16.20
N GLY A 241 -1.89 -14.28 -15.58
CA GLY A 241 -1.70 -15.00 -14.33
C GLY A 241 -1.55 -14.09 -13.10
N PHE A 242 -0.89 -14.61 -12.08
CA PHE A 242 -0.54 -13.87 -10.88
C PHE A 242 0.80 -13.14 -11.03
N TYR A 243 0.88 -11.95 -10.45
CA TYR A 243 2.16 -11.28 -10.23
C TYR A 243 2.53 -11.30 -8.74
N ILE A 244 3.76 -11.73 -8.43
CA ILE A 244 4.28 -11.80 -7.07
C ILE A 244 5.44 -10.82 -6.91
N ASN A 245 5.18 -9.72 -6.22
CA ASN A 245 6.20 -8.75 -5.85
C ASN A 245 6.90 -9.20 -4.56
N GLY A 246 7.94 -10.01 -4.70
CA GLY A 246 8.73 -10.55 -3.60
C GLY A 246 8.32 -11.96 -3.14
N TYR A 247 8.80 -12.99 -3.82
CA TYR A 247 8.68 -14.38 -3.40
C TYR A 247 9.90 -14.79 -2.57
N HIS A 248 9.71 -15.08 -1.29
CA HIS A 248 10.81 -15.34 -0.32
C HIS A 248 11.90 -14.24 -0.27
N SER A 249 11.54 -12.98 -0.56
CA SER A 249 12.49 -11.89 -0.73
C SER A 249 11.99 -10.60 -0.09
N HIS A 250 12.86 -9.60 0.01
CA HIS A 250 12.56 -8.36 0.73
C HIS A 250 12.75 -7.10 -0.12
N SER A 251 12.09 -6.02 0.29
CA SER A 251 12.30 -4.66 -0.27
C SER A 251 12.07 -4.53 -1.77
N ASN A 252 11.32 -5.46 -2.40
CA ASN A 252 10.95 -5.32 -3.80
C ASN A 252 9.88 -4.26 -3.97
N VAL A 253 9.93 -3.57 -5.10
CA VAL A 253 9.01 -2.48 -5.42
C VAL A 253 8.29 -2.78 -6.74
N LEU A 254 6.96 -2.75 -6.69
CA LEU A 254 6.12 -2.54 -7.87
C LEU A 254 5.68 -1.09 -7.84
N ARG A 255 6.11 -0.30 -8.83
CA ARG A 255 5.69 1.09 -9.02
C ARG A 255 4.87 1.23 -10.29
N VAL A 256 3.73 1.90 -10.19
CA VAL A 256 2.86 2.23 -11.34
C VAL A 256 2.55 3.72 -11.27
N ALA A 257 3.00 4.50 -12.25
CA ALA A 257 2.96 5.94 -12.14
C ALA A 257 2.57 6.67 -13.44
N ASP A 258 2.27 7.97 -13.32
CA ASP A 258 2.17 8.92 -14.43
C ASP A 258 1.19 8.47 -15.54
N GLY A 259 0.02 7.93 -15.16
CA GLY A 259 -1.01 7.46 -16.10
C GLY A 259 -0.76 6.08 -16.70
N ALA A 260 0.22 5.33 -16.20
CA ALA A 260 0.43 3.93 -16.59
C ALA A 260 -0.62 2.99 -15.96
N SER A 261 -0.76 1.79 -16.53
CA SER A 261 -1.70 0.77 -16.06
C SER A 261 -1.01 -0.57 -15.87
N PHE A 262 -1.23 -1.16 -14.72
CA PHE A 262 -0.87 -2.54 -14.39
C PHE A 262 -2.15 -3.35 -14.16
N GLU A 263 -2.27 -4.50 -14.81
CA GLU A 263 -3.41 -5.39 -14.67
C GLU A 263 -2.93 -6.84 -14.54
N ALA A 264 -3.48 -7.60 -13.58
CA ALA A 264 -3.14 -9.00 -13.35
C ALA A 264 -4.38 -9.81 -12.95
N LYS A 265 -4.33 -11.15 -13.04
CA LYS A 265 -5.38 -11.99 -12.44
C LYS A 265 -5.46 -11.75 -10.94
N GLY A 266 -4.33 -11.71 -10.25
CA GLY A 266 -4.19 -11.36 -8.84
C GLY A 266 -2.79 -10.83 -8.54
N LEU A 267 -2.66 -10.08 -7.44
CA LEU A 267 -1.40 -9.46 -7.03
C LEU A 267 -1.02 -9.90 -5.62
N HIS A 268 0.19 -10.41 -5.46
CA HIS A 268 0.78 -10.69 -4.15
C HIS A 268 1.93 -9.71 -3.87
N VAL A 269 1.85 -8.97 -2.77
CA VAL A 269 2.92 -8.10 -2.28
C VAL A 269 3.58 -8.77 -1.08
N GLY A 270 4.73 -9.38 -1.32
CA GLY A 270 5.30 -10.38 -0.43
C GLY A 270 4.54 -11.72 -0.50
N PHE A 271 5.26 -12.79 -0.73
CA PHE A 271 4.69 -14.13 -0.72
C PHE A 271 5.70 -15.10 -0.13
N TYR A 272 5.25 -16.00 0.75
CA TYR A 272 6.12 -17.03 1.31
C TYR A 272 5.35 -18.35 1.47
N GLU A 273 6.04 -19.43 1.27
CA GLU A 273 5.63 -20.74 1.75
C GLU A 273 6.19 -20.96 3.16
N ALA A 274 5.70 -21.95 3.89
CA ALA A 274 6.08 -22.16 5.28
C ALA A 274 7.60 -22.15 5.50
N GLY A 275 8.07 -21.25 6.36
CA GLY A 275 9.46 -21.16 6.83
C GLY A 275 10.34 -20.05 6.26
N ALA A 276 9.86 -19.24 5.31
CA ALA A 276 10.61 -18.09 4.82
C ALA A 276 9.89 -16.78 5.17
N MET A 277 10.63 -15.76 5.57
CA MET A 277 10.08 -14.44 5.90
C MET A 277 10.30 -13.48 4.74
N THR A 278 9.23 -12.80 4.29
CA THR A 278 9.33 -11.64 3.42
C THR A 278 9.18 -10.36 4.25
N ARG A 279 9.83 -9.27 3.84
CA ARG A 279 9.73 -8.00 4.57
C ARG A 279 9.89 -6.79 3.66
N GLY A 280 9.21 -5.70 3.98
CA GLY A 280 9.40 -4.40 3.36
C GLY A 280 9.10 -4.34 1.85
N ASN A 281 8.33 -5.29 1.32
CA ASN A 281 7.89 -5.24 -0.09
C ASN A 281 6.87 -4.12 -0.26
N ARG A 282 6.87 -3.45 -1.43
CA ARG A 282 6.13 -2.22 -1.64
C ARG A 282 5.27 -2.28 -2.90
N LEU A 283 4.07 -1.73 -2.80
CA LEU A 283 3.24 -1.29 -3.92
C LEU A 283 3.16 0.23 -3.88
N ILE A 284 3.64 0.90 -4.91
CA ILE A 284 3.61 2.36 -5.05
C ILE A 284 2.80 2.69 -6.30
N VAL A 285 1.71 3.43 -6.14
CA VAL A 285 0.89 3.89 -7.26
C VAL A 285 0.75 5.41 -7.17
N ASP A 286 1.33 6.11 -8.15
CA ASP A 286 1.36 7.57 -8.17
C ASP A 286 0.83 8.09 -9.51
N GLY A 287 -0.44 8.48 -9.54
CA GLY A 287 -1.14 8.85 -10.77
C GLY A 287 -1.36 7.68 -11.74
N GLY A 288 -1.19 6.45 -11.29
CA GLY A 288 -1.33 5.23 -12.09
C GLY A 288 -2.59 4.41 -11.74
N THR A 289 -2.75 3.30 -12.45
CA THR A 289 -3.87 2.37 -12.24
C THR A 289 -3.37 0.95 -12.00
N VAL A 290 -3.88 0.30 -10.95
CA VAL A 290 -3.65 -1.12 -10.65
C VAL A 290 -4.98 -1.85 -10.60
N LYS A 291 -5.10 -2.95 -11.37
CA LYS A 291 -6.32 -3.76 -11.42
C LYS A 291 -6.03 -5.24 -11.22
N THR A 292 -6.94 -5.93 -10.53
CA THR A 292 -7.01 -7.39 -10.60
C THR A 292 -8.30 -7.83 -11.27
N LYS A 293 -8.23 -8.90 -12.09
CA LYS A 293 -9.34 -9.35 -12.96
C LYS A 293 -10.12 -10.56 -12.44
N GLY A 294 -9.61 -11.30 -11.51
CA GLY A 294 -10.23 -12.56 -11.08
C GLY A 294 -9.87 -12.99 -9.68
N ASP A 295 -8.95 -12.29 -9.02
CA ASP A 295 -8.51 -12.63 -7.67
C ASP A 295 -8.16 -11.38 -6.86
N ASN A 296 -7.70 -11.58 -5.66
CA ASN A 296 -7.45 -10.59 -4.64
C ASN A 296 -6.09 -9.91 -4.78
N ILE A 297 -5.92 -8.80 -4.06
CA ILE A 297 -4.60 -8.32 -3.65
C ILE A 297 -4.28 -8.95 -2.29
N THR A 298 -3.16 -9.65 -2.19
CA THR A 298 -2.71 -10.28 -0.93
C THR A 298 -1.36 -9.72 -0.52
N ALA A 299 -1.24 -9.29 0.73
CA ALA A 299 0.01 -8.88 1.32
C ALA A 299 0.47 -9.91 2.36
N LYS A 300 1.74 -10.28 2.33
CA LYS A 300 2.35 -11.20 3.30
C LYS A 300 3.73 -10.70 3.74
N GLY A 301 4.08 -11.02 4.98
CA GLY A 301 5.38 -10.66 5.55
C GLY A 301 5.33 -9.44 6.47
N ASP A 302 6.48 -8.98 6.91
CA ASP A 302 6.61 -7.88 7.85
C ASP A 302 6.86 -6.54 7.14
N GLY A 303 6.24 -5.46 7.61
CA GLY A 303 6.50 -4.11 7.11
C GLY A 303 6.16 -3.88 5.63
N VAL A 304 5.14 -4.56 5.09
CA VAL A 304 4.66 -4.31 3.72
C VAL A 304 4.13 -2.88 3.62
N VAL A 305 4.43 -2.19 2.50
CA VAL A 305 4.02 -0.80 2.28
C VAL A 305 3.18 -0.66 1.02
N PHE A 306 2.01 -0.06 1.15
CA PHE A 306 1.21 0.43 0.04
C PHE A 306 1.16 1.96 0.12
N SER A 307 1.59 2.63 -0.95
CA SER A 307 1.55 4.09 -1.08
C SER A 307 0.80 4.46 -2.35
N LEU A 308 -0.36 5.06 -2.19
CA LEU A 308 -1.29 5.39 -3.26
C LEU A 308 -1.54 6.90 -3.25
N THR A 309 -1.17 7.58 -4.33
CA THR A 309 -1.39 9.02 -4.49
C THR A 309 -1.97 9.28 -5.88
N ASN A 310 -3.09 9.99 -5.96
CA ASN A 310 -3.80 10.23 -7.24
C ASN A 310 -4.01 8.93 -8.05
N ALA A 311 -4.17 7.81 -7.37
CA ALA A 311 -4.13 6.47 -7.91
C ALA A 311 -5.53 5.86 -8.08
N THR A 312 -5.63 4.85 -8.95
CA THR A 312 -6.81 3.97 -9.00
C THR A 312 -6.39 2.54 -8.72
N VAL A 313 -7.01 1.92 -7.71
CA VAL A 313 -6.86 0.49 -7.41
C VAL A 313 -8.24 -0.15 -7.47
N GLU A 314 -8.39 -1.13 -8.37
CA GLU A 314 -9.64 -1.88 -8.57
C GLU A 314 -9.37 -3.38 -8.37
N ILE A 315 -10.05 -4.00 -7.41
CA ILE A 315 -9.82 -5.40 -7.05
C ILE A 315 -11.00 -6.23 -7.52
N ASN A 316 -10.78 -7.05 -8.55
CA ASN A 316 -11.79 -7.94 -9.15
C ASN A 316 -13.13 -7.24 -9.41
N GLY A 317 -13.10 -6.13 -10.16
CA GLY A 317 -14.28 -5.32 -10.46
C GLY A 317 -14.96 -4.73 -9.21
N GLY A 318 -14.20 -4.40 -8.17
CA GLY A 318 -14.71 -3.86 -6.90
C GLY A 318 -15.26 -4.90 -5.92
N THR A 319 -15.18 -6.20 -6.23
CA THR A 319 -15.72 -7.28 -5.38
C THR A 319 -14.63 -8.10 -4.67
N GLY A 320 -13.38 -8.03 -5.14
CA GLY A 320 -12.25 -8.77 -4.59
C GLY A 320 -11.75 -8.21 -3.27
N ALA A 321 -11.07 -9.05 -2.48
CA ALA A 321 -10.50 -8.66 -1.21
C ALA A 321 -9.08 -8.09 -1.32
N CYS A 322 -8.75 -7.18 -0.43
CA CYS A 322 -7.37 -6.89 -0.08
C CYS A 322 -7.04 -7.58 1.24
N ASN A 323 -6.12 -8.52 1.21
CA ASN A 323 -5.86 -9.40 2.35
C ASN A 323 -4.47 -9.15 2.96
N PHE A 324 -4.44 -8.52 4.13
CA PHE A 324 -3.25 -8.28 4.95
C PHE A 324 -3.15 -9.26 6.14
N SER A 325 -3.99 -10.28 6.24
CA SER A 325 -4.04 -11.15 7.44
C SER A 325 -2.72 -11.83 7.81
N SER A 326 -1.80 -11.92 6.86
CA SER A 326 -0.44 -12.46 7.05
C SER A 326 0.67 -11.42 6.92
N ALA A 327 0.33 -10.11 6.98
CA ALA A 327 1.29 -9.00 6.86
C ALA A 327 1.37 -8.22 8.17
N ALA A 328 2.31 -8.55 9.04
CA ALA A 328 2.52 -7.79 10.27
C ALA A 328 3.09 -6.39 9.98
N ASN A 329 2.76 -5.40 10.83
CA ASN A 329 3.28 -4.03 10.75
C ASN A 329 3.15 -3.36 9.37
N ALA A 330 2.11 -3.71 8.61
CA ALA A 330 1.89 -3.13 7.29
C ALA A 330 1.54 -1.63 7.38
N THR A 331 2.02 -0.86 6.41
CA THR A 331 1.68 0.56 6.28
C THR A 331 0.95 0.80 4.95
N ILE A 332 -0.20 1.48 5.03
CA ILE A 332 -1.02 1.79 3.87
C ILE A 332 -1.37 3.27 3.91
N ASP A 333 -0.98 4.01 2.89
CA ASP A 333 -1.28 5.41 2.72
C ASP A 333 -2.05 5.62 1.41
N ILE A 334 -3.26 6.17 1.51
CA ILE A 334 -4.18 6.38 0.39
C ILE A 334 -4.56 7.86 0.37
N VAL A 335 -4.10 8.59 -0.63
CA VAL A 335 -4.29 10.05 -0.74
C VAL A 335 -4.86 10.39 -2.12
N ASP A 336 -5.95 11.15 -2.15
CA ASP A 336 -6.62 11.60 -3.39
C ASP A 336 -6.80 10.49 -4.43
N SER A 337 -7.13 9.30 -3.96
CA SER A 337 -7.11 8.06 -4.74
C SER A 337 -8.46 7.35 -4.72
N VAL A 338 -8.68 6.50 -5.74
CA VAL A 338 -9.83 5.60 -5.82
C VAL A 338 -9.39 4.19 -5.47
N TRP A 339 -9.98 3.65 -4.41
CA TRP A 339 -9.84 2.25 -4.01
C TRP A 339 -11.20 1.57 -4.09
N GLU A 340 -11.31 0.56 -4.94
CA GLU A 340 -12.52 -0.24 -5.10
C GLU A 340 -12.22 -1.72 -4.82
N GLY A 341 -12.76 -2.22 -3.71
CA GLY A 341 -12.58 -3.60 -3.29
C GLY A 341 -13.70 -4.08 -2.36
N GLY A 342 -14.02 -5.38 -2.40
CA GLY A 342 -15.08 -5.96 -1.56
C GLY A 342 -14.68 -6.02 -0.10
N ALA A 343 -13.51 -6.57 0.18
CA ALA A 343 -13.07 -6.89 1.53
C ALA A 343 -11.67 -6.33 1.86
N PHE A 344 -11.48 -5.91 3.11
CA PHE A 344 -10.19 -5.43 3.62
C PHE A 344 -9.82 -6.15 4.92
N LEU A 345 -8.98 -7.20 4.84
CA LEU A 345 -8.57 -8.04 5.97
C LEU A 345 -7.29 -7.51 6.60
N THR A 346 -7.30 -7.32 7.91
CA THR A 346 -6.18 -6.72 8.65
C THR A 346 -5.38 -7.74 9.47
N SER A 347 -4.16 -7.36 9.83
CA SER A 347 -3.26 -8.08 10.72
C SER A 347 -2.79 -7.19 11.88
N PRO A 348 -2.11 -7.74 12.90
CA PRO A 348 -1.53 -6.93 13.97
C PRO A 348 -0.54 -5.87 13.47
N GLY A 349 -0.58 -4.69 14.07
CA GLY A 349 0.36 -3.60 13.78
C GLY A 349 0.08 -2.85 12.47
N LEU A 350 -1.11 -3.01 11.86
CA LEU A 350 -1.49 -2.28 10.65
C LEU A 350 -1.56 -0.77 10.94
N ASN A 351 -0.93 0.02 10.07
CA ASN A 351 -1.04 1.47 10.03
C ASN A 351 -1.71 1.89 8.70
N LEU A 352 -2.97 2.33 8.76
CA LEU A 352 -3.76 2.77 7.60
C LEU A 352 -4.03 4.26 7.71
N ARG A 353 -3.64 5.05 6.72
CA ARG A 353 -4.07 6.43 6.53
C ARG A 353 -4.88 6.54 5.23
N VAL A 354 -6.03 7.23 5.32
CA VAL A 354 -6.87 7.58 4.17
C VAL A 354 -7.12 9.07 4.22
N ALA A 355 -6.71 9.80 3.19
CA ALA A 355 -6.70 11.25 3.19
C ALA A 355 -7.11 11.85 1.84
N GLY A 356 -7.53 13.12 1.87
CA GLY A 356 -7.91 13.90 0.70
C GLY A 356 -9.41 13.87 0.40
N GLU A 357 -9.95 15.03 0.04
CA GLU A 357 -11.38 15.19 -0.28
C GLU A 357 -11.83 14.38 -1.50
N ASN A 358 -10.89 14.09 -2.42
CA ASN A 358 -11.16 13.33 -3.64
C ASN A 358 -11.00 11.81 -3.44
N THR A 359 -10.58 11.38 -2.27
CA THR A 359 -10.38 9.95 -2.01
C THR A 359 -11.72 9.22 -1.93
N ARG A 360 -11.85 8.17 -2.74
CA ARG A 360 -12.94 7.20 -2.67
C ARG A 360 -12.39 5.87 -2.18
N PHE A 361 -12.72 5.53 -0.96
CA PHE A 361 -12.34 4.26 -0.35
C PHE A 361 -13.59 3.39 -0.20
N ALA A 362 -13.89 2.61 -1.25
CA ALA A 362 -15.03 1.72 -1.32
C ALA A 362 -14.61 0.31 -0.89
N VAL A 363 -15.00 -0.06 0.33
CA VAL A 363 -14.86 -1.41 0.88
C VAL A 363 -16.23 -1.91 1.29
N SER A 364 -16.46 -3.22 1.21
CA SER A 364 -17.75 -3.77 1.62
C SER A 364 -17.95 -3.65 3.13
N GLU A 365 -19.21 -3.58 3.53
CA GLU A 365 -19.68 -3.24 4.87
C GLU A 365 -19.15 -4.08 6.03
N LYS A 366 -18.77 -5.31 5.77
CA LYS A 366 -18.26 -6.24 6.79
C LYS A 366 -16.81 -5.95 7.19
N PHE A 367 -16.27 -4.81 6.80
CA PHE A 367 -14.85 -4.76 6.48
C PHE A 367 -14.02 -3.67 7.08
N PHE A 368 -14.41 -3.01 8.10
CA PHE A 368 -13.37 -2.43 8.95
C PHE A 368 -12.97 -3.48 10.00
N GLY A 369 -12.16 -4.46 9.54
CA GLY A 369 -11.62 -5.53 10.38
C GLY A 369 -10.62 -5.10 11.44
N MET A 370 -10.78 -3.87 11.98
CA MET A 370 -10.24 -3.55 13.29
C MET A 370 -11.13 -4.17 14.35
N GLY A 371 -11.57 -5.40 14.21
CA GLY A 371 -12.48 -5.83 15.19
C GLY A 371 -12.79 -7.29 15.31
N ASN A 372 -12.58 -8.08 14.32
CA ASN A 372 -13.14 -9.43 14.41
C ASN A 372 -12.18 -10.54 14.83
N HIS A 373 -10.90 -10.31 15.10
CA HIS A 373 -9.97 -11.42 15.33
C HIS A 373 -8.80 -11.13 16.29
N GLY A 374 -9.03 -10.41 17.38
CA GLY A 374 -8.00 -10.22 18.41
C GLY A 374 -6.76 -9.44 17.92
N THR A 375 -6.93 -8.53 16.98
CA THR A 375 -5.82 -7.73 16.47
C THR A 375 -5.30 -6.76 17.53
N VAL A 376 -3.99 -6.52 17.52
CA VAL A 376 -3.29 -5.68 18.50
C VAL A 376 -2.51 -4.59 17.78
N GLY A 377 -2.60 -3.36 18.28
CA GLY A 377 -1.72 -2.25 17.87
C GLY A 377 -2.03 -1.65 16.51
N ASN A 378 -3.23 -1.86 15.95
CA ASN A 378 -3.60 -1.25 14.66
C ASN A 378 -3.89 0.24 14.81
N SER A 379 -3.52 1.04 13.81
CA SER A 379 -3.82 2.46 13.73
C SER A 379 -4.54 2.79 12.43
N ILE A 380 -5.68 3.46 12.52
CA ILE A 380 -6.38 4.03 11.37
C ILE A 380 -6.45 5.54 11.53
N CYS A 381 -6.13 6.28 10.46
CA CYS A 381 -6.22 7.72 10.39
C CYS A 381 -7.05 8.14 9.17
N PHE A 382 -8.13 8.86 9.39
CA PHE A 382 -8.85 9.61 8.38
C PHE A 382 -8.44 11.07 8.47
N ASP A 383 -8.04 11.66 7.34
CA ASP A 383 -7.30 12.92 7.30
C ASP A 383 -7.71 13.78 6.09
N ASP A 384 -7.38 15.07 6.13
CA ASP A 384 -7.45 16.02 5.00
C ASP A 384 -8.78 16.01 4.24
N GLY A 385 -9.89 16.14 4.96
CA GLY A 385 -11.22 16.25 4.36
C GLY A 385 -11.79 14.94 3.80
N PHE A 386 -11.14 13.79 3.97
CA PHE A 386 -11.65 12.49 3.56
C PHE A 386 -13.01 12.21 4.20
N LYS A 387 -13.98 11.77 3.39
CA LYS A 387 -15.35 11.46 3.86
C LYS A 387 -15.66 9.99 3.65
N TRP A 388 -15.53 9.21 4.72
CA TRP A 388 -15.96 7.83 4.69
C TRP A 388 -17.45 7.70 5.00
N ARG A 389 -18.17 7.07 4.05
CA ARG A 389 -19.59 6.74 4.20
C ARG A 389 -19.80 5.29 3.80
N PRO A 390 -20.57 4.53 4.55
CA PRO A 390 -20.88 3.14 4.21
C PRO A 390 -21.79 3.04 2.98
N SER A 391 -21.74 1.89 2.33
CA SER A 391 -22.57 1.63 1.16
C SER A 391 -24.02 1.27 1.51
N LEU A 392 -24.34 0.68 2.64
CA LEU A 392 -25.72 0.38 3.12
C LEU A 392 -25.74 -0.07 4.58
N GLY A 393 -26.55 0.55 5.39
CA GLY A 393 -27.25 0.29 6.62
C GLY A 393 -26.94 -0.90 7.52
N TYR A 394 -25.69 -1.13 7.93
CA TYR A 394 -25.38 -2.04 9.05
C TYR A 394 -24.73 -1.25 10.19
N GLY A 395 -24.98 -1.69 11.44
CA GLY A 395 -24.24 -1.18 12.59
C GLY A 395 -22.75 -1.52 12.48
N TYR A 396 -21.89 -0.51 12.65
CA TYR A 396 -20.44 -0.69 12.65
C TYR A 396 -19.95 -1.04 14.04
N TYR A 397 -19.40 -2.24 14.17
CA TYR A 397 -18.67 -2.66 15.36
C TYR A 397 -17.19 -2.40 15.13
N PHE A 398 -16.72 -1.28 15.61
CA PHE A 398 -15.34 -0.87 15.47
C PHE A 398 -14.53 -1.27 16.69
N MET A 399 -13.34 -1.81 16.53
CA MET A 399 -12.47 -2.24 17.64
C MET A 399 -13.04 -3.36 18.53
N GLN A 400 -13.91 -4.19 18.00
CA GLN A 400 -14.41 -5.37 18.68
C GLN A 400 -13.28 -6.40 18.83
N THR A 401 -13.11 -7.01 20.02
CA THR A 401 -12.03 -7.96 20.34
C THR A 401 -10.59 -7.47 20.09
N THR A 402 -10.36 -6.16 19.96
CA THR A 402 -9.03 -5.59 19.70
C THR A 402 -8.41 -5.00 20.97
N THR A 403 -7.08 -4.86 20.96
CA THR A 403 -6.36 -4.25 22.08
C THR A 403 -5.30 -3.27 21.59
N ASN A 404 -5.22 -2.11 22.28
CA ASN A 404 -4.25 -1.06 21.96
C ASN A 404 -4.34 -0.55 20.51
N CYS A 405 -5.52 -0.55 19.91
CA CYS A 405 -5.76 -0.01 18.58
C CYS A 405 -6.16 1.46 18.65
N SER A 406 -5.97 2.21 17.57
CA SER A 406 -6.37 3.60 17.50
C SER A 406 -7.12 3.94 16.22
N LEU A 407 -8.12 4.84 16.35
CA LEU A 407 -8.76 5.56 15.27
C LEU A 407 -8.51 7.05 15.46
N THR A 408 -8.03 7.73 14.44
CA THR A 408 -7.91 9.20 14.42
C THR A 408 -8.73 9.77 13.27
N VAL A 409 -9.59 10.73 13.54
CA VAL A 409 -10.35 11.49 12.55
C VAL A 409 -9.99 12.95 12.72
N LYS A 410 -9.37 13.57 11.72
CA LYS A 410 -8.81 14.92 11.86
C LYS A 410 -8.82 15.71 10.55
N ASN A 411 -8.56 17.04 10.68
CA ASN A 411 -8.38 17.96 9.56
C ASN A 411 -9.57 17.93 8.58
N GLY A 412 -10.78 18.04 9.12
CA GLY A 412 -12.02 18.06 8.34
C GLY A 412 -12.47 16.70 7.80
N ALA A 413 -11.79 15.61 8.14
CA ALA A 413 -12.24 14.27 7.76
C ALA A 413 -13.52 13.87 8.50
N VAL A 414 -14.35 13.05 7.85
CA VAL A 414 -15.63 12.58 8.38
C VAL A 414 -15.68 11.05 8.39
N PHE A 415 -15.95 10.49 9.56
CA PHE A 415 -16.28 9.09 9.75
C PHE A 415 -17.78 8.95 10.04
N SER A 416 -18.55 8.49 9.06
CA SER A 416 -20.01 8.42 9.16
C SER A 416 -20.53 6.99 9.03
N ALA A 417 -21.45 6.62 9.93
CA ALA A 417 -22.27 5.42 9.78
C ALA A 417 -23.64 5.72 9.13
N TRP A 418 -23.94 6.98 8.86
CA TRP A 418 -25.24 7.38 8.33
C TRP A 418 -25.35 7.19 6.82
N HIS A 419 -26.45 6.56 6.40
CA HIS A 419 -26.84 6.43 4.98
C HIS A 419 -28.24 7.01 4.78
N PRO A 420 -28.45 7.91 3.78
CA PRO A 420 -29.72 8.61 3.60
C PRO A 420 -30.92 7.68 3.29
N ASP A 421 -30.65 6.52 2.69
CA ASP A 421 -31.69 5.59 2.23
C ASP A 421 -31.99 4.46 3.22
N ASN A 422 -31.32 4.39 4.36
CA ASN A 422 -31.51 3.33 5.35
C ASN A 422 -31.48 3.83 6.79
N ASN A 423 -32.67 4.02 7.36
CA ASN A 423 -32.88 4.67 8.65
C ASN A 423 -32.71 3.79 9.88
N THR A 424 -32.34 2.51 9.76
CA THR A 424 -32.58 1.59 10.87
C THR A 424 -31.34 1.16 11.66
N ASN A 425 -30.12 1.27 11.10
CA ASN A 425 -28.93 0.69 11.71
C ASN A 425 -27.67 1.59 11.68
N ASP A 426 -27.85 2.90 11.67
CA ASP A 426 -26.75 3.88 11.62
C ASP A 426 -26.02 4.00 12.98
N LYS A 427 -25.48 2.87 13.46
CA LYS A 427 -24.85 2.76 14.76
C LYS A 427 -23.35 2.54 14.66
N ILE A 428 -22.60 3.20 15.53
CA ILE A 428 -21.15 3.02 15.69
C ILE A 428 -20.88 2.51 17.10
N PHE A 429 -20.27 1.35 17.22
CA PHE A 429 -19.85 0.79 18.51
C PHE A 429 -18.31 0.69 18.54
N PHE A 430 -17.70 1.44 19.45
CA PHE A 430 -16.28 1.33 19.70
C PHE A 430 -16.04 0.41 20.90
N GLY A 431 -15.56 -0.81 20.64
CA GLY A 431 -15.17 -1.75 21.68
C GLY A 431 -16.04 -3.01 21.84
N GLY A 432 -17.03 -3.23 20.98
CA GLY A 432 -17.83 -4.46 20.94
C GLY A 432 -19.27 -4.31 21.41
N SER A 433 -20.08 -5.31 21.11
CA SER A 433 -21.53 -5.32 21.35
C SER A 433 -22.00 -6.32 22.40
N SER A 434 -21.11 -7.18 22.89
CA SER A 434 -21.43 -8.22 23.87
C SER A 434 -20.31 -8.44 24.87
N ALA A 435 -20.61 -9.07 25.99
CA ALA A 435 -19.64 -9.36 27.06
C ALA A 435 -18.48 -10.29 26.61
N THR A 436 -18.65 -11.03 25.51
CA THR A 436 -17.65 -11.96 24.97
C THR A 436 -16.78 -11.37 23.88
N GLU A 437 -17.10 -10.13 23.41
CA GLU A 437 -16.47 -9.52 22.26
C GLU A 437 -15.92 -8.11 22.60
N LEU A 438 -15.30 -7.98 23.77
CA LEU A 438 -14.84 -6.70 24.27
C LEU A 438 -13.49 -6.31 23.70
N GLY A 439 -13.44 -5.13 23.08
CA GLY A 439 -12.19 -4.44 22.81
C GLY A 439 -11.66 -3.71 24.05
N ALA A 440 -10.35 -3.64 24.22
CA ALA A 440 -9.74 -3.05 25.40
C ALA A 440 -8.59 -2.08 25.05
N ARG A 441 -8.47 -1.01 25.85
CA ARG A 441 -7.39 -0.03 25.77
C ARG A 441 -7.22 0.60 24.40
N ASN A 442 -8.32 0.72 23.66
CA ASN A 442 -8.31 1.38 22.36
C ASN A 442 -8.50 2.89 22.52
N VAL A 443 -7.98 3.67 21.58
CA VAL A 443 -8.06 5.12 21.62
C VAL A 443 -8.70 5.66 20.35
N ILE A 444 -9.78 6.41 20.51
CA ILE A 444 -10.47 7.13 19.44
C ILE A 444 -10.14 8.62 19.59
N ARG A 445 -9.62 9.26 18.56
CA ARG A 445 -9.30 10.70 18.53
C ARG A 445 -10.10 11.41 17.46
N VAL A 446 -10.77 12.48 17.84
CA VAL A 446 -11.50 13.37 16.93
C VAL A 446 -10.90 14.76 17.09
N MET A 447 -10.16 15.23 16.10
CA MET A 447 -9.25 16.35 16.25
C MET A 447 -9.37 17.33 15.07
N SER A 448 -9.03 18.60 15.29
CA SER A 448 -8.83 19.58 14.19
C SER A 448 -9.96 19.55 13.16
N ASP A 449 -11.20 19.79 13.60
CA ASP A 449 -12.42 19.76 12.79
C ASP A 449 -12.77 18.37 12.19
N GLY A 450 -12.15 17.28 12.66
CA GLY A 450 -12.59 15.92 12.37
C GLY A 450 -13.98 15.64 12.95
N GLU A 451 -14.72 14.75 12.28
CA GLU A 451 -16.13 14.49 12.61
C GLU A 451 -16.45 13.00 12.67
N ILE A 452 -17.15 12.58 13.73
CA ILE A 452 -17.79 11.26 13.81
C ILE A 452 -19.30 11.45 13.84
N TYR A 453 -19.99 10.76 12.92
CA TYR A 453 -21.40 10.97 12.67
C TYR A 453 -22.18 9.67 12.56
N GLY A 454 -23.25 9.52 13.34
CA GLY A 454 -24.11 8.34 13.33
C GLY A 454 -25.41 8.59 14.10
N ARG A 455 -26.36 7.65 14.05
CA ARG A 455 -27.61 7.74 14.83
C ARG A 455 -27.41 7.34 16.28
N GLU A 456 -26.61 6.30 16.50
CA GLU A 456 -26.19 5.87 17.83
C GLU A 456 -24.68 5.68 17.82
N ILE A 457 -23.98 6.33 18.73
CA ILE A 457 -22.53 6.23 18.89
C ILE A 457 -22.27 5.75 20.32
N ALA A 458 -21.60 4.61 20.45
CA ALA A 458 -21.33 4.01 21.75
C ALA A 458 -19.84 3.73 21.96
N LEU A 459 -19.29 4.22 23.07
CA LEU A 459 -18.00 3.79 23.58
C LEU A 459 -18.25 2.61 24.52
N THR A 460 -17.88 1.42 24.08
CA THR A 460 -18.08 0.16 24.78
C THR A 460 -16.75 -0.53 25.08
N GLY A 461 -16.76 -1.71 25.69
CA GLY A 461 -15.53 -2.44 26.02
C GLY A 461 -14.85 -1.93 27.30
N VAL A 462 -13.55 -2.23 27.46
CA VAL A 462 -12.81 -2.04 28.71
C VAL A 462 -11.65 -1.07 28.50
N GLU A 463 -11.56 -0.04 29.36
CA GLU A 463 -10.46 0.94 29.32
C GLU A 463 -10.28 1.64 27.96
N ASN A 464 -11.34 1.79 27.17
CA ASN A 464 -11.30 2.51 25.91
C ASN A 464 -11.39 4.02 26.15
N HIS A 465 -10.69 4.80 25.32
CA HIS A 465 -10.62 6.25 25.48
C HIS A 465 -11.09 6.97 24.22
N LEU A 466 -12.11 7.84 24.37
CA LEU A 466 -12.53 8.79 23.35
C LEU A 466 -11.98 10.17 23.68
N VAL A 467 -11.14 10.73 22.83
CA VAL A 467 -10.56 12.07 22.95
C VAL A 467 -11.13 12.96 21.86
N ILE A 468 -11.78 14.04 22.26
CA ILE A 468 -12.31 15.06 21.35
C ILE A 468 -11.50 16.34 21.55
N SER A 469 -10.67 16.68 20.55
CA SER A 469 -9.78 17.84 20.60
C SER A 469 -10.05 18.76 19.42
N ASN A 470 -10.88 19.77 19.60
CA ASN A 470 -11.37 20.64 18.51
C ASN A 470 -12.07 19.85 17.38
N GLY A 471 -12.74 18.77 17.71
CA GLY A 471 -13.49 17.93 16.79
C GLY A 471 -14.96 17.82 17.19
N LEU A 472 -15.75 17.14 16.37
CA LEU A 472 -17.18 16.96 16.54
C LEU A 472 -17.57 15.49 16.55
N VAL A 473 -18.30 15.08 17.59
CA VAL A 473 -19.01 13.79 17.64
C VAL A 473 -20.50 14.09 17.73
N HIS A 474 -21.28 13.66 16.73
CA HIS A 474 -22.68 14.02 16.73
C HIS A 474 -23.61 12.95 16.16
N THR A 475 -24.89 13.05 16.53
CA THR A 475 -25.95 12.19 16.00
C THR A 475 -26.72 12.87 14.86
N VAL A 476 -27.26 12.04 13.95
CA VAL A 476 -28.03 12.48 12.77
C VAL A 476 -29.21 13.36 13.13
N GLY A 477 -29.98 12.93 14.13
CA GLY A 477 -31.14 13.62 14.62
C GLY A 477 -30.93 14.15 16.04
N ARG A 478 -31.98 14.78 16.56
CA ARG A 478 -32.03 15.26 17.93
C ARG A 478 -33.13 14.60 18.75
N GLU A 479 -33.61 13.44 18.30
CA GLU A 479 -34.61 12.65 19.00
C GLU A 479 -34.00 11.89 20.19
N SER A 480 -34.81 11.36 21.09
CA SER A 480 -34.32 10.60 22.25
C SER A 480 -33.67 9.26 21.88
N SER A 481 -33.95 8.73 20.66
CA SER A 481 -33.31 7.58 20.05
C SER A 481 -31.92 7.87 19.49
N ASP A 482 -31.65 9.15 19.16
CA ASP A 482 -30.38 9.61 18.61
C ASP A 482 -29.43 9.94 19.78
N ARG A 483 -28.59 8.97 20.15
CA ARG A 483 -27.89 9.01 21.43
C ARG A 483 -26.41 8.70 21.32
N ILE A 484 -25.66 9.27 22.23
CA ILE A 484 -24.27 8.92 22.49
C ILE A 484 -24.19 8.22 23.84
N TRP A 485 -23.66 6.99 23.80
CA TRP A 485 -23.38 6.20 24.98
C TRP A 485 -21.90 6.31 25.35
N LEU A 486 -21.61 6.82 26.52
CA LEU A 486 -20.28 6.91 27.09
C LEU A 486 -20.13 5.78 28.11
N GLY A 487 -19.71 4.60 27.63
CA GLY A 487 -19.79 3.35 28.39
C GLY A 487 -21.19 2.72 28.33
N ASN A 488 -21.29 1.47 27.99
CA ASN A 488 -22.56 0.77 27.84
C ASN A 488 -22.53 -0.53 28.65
N ASN A 489 -23.57 -0.74 29.46
CA ASN A 489 -23.86 -1.96 30.21
C ASN A 489 -22.86 -2.36 31.33
N ASP A 490 -23.20 -3.43 32.05
CA ASP A 490 -22.49 -3.90 33.25
C ASP A 490 -21.08 -4.46 32.99
N TRP A 491 -20.75 -4.71 31.75
CA TRP A 491 -19.44 -5.25 31.31
C TRP A 491 -18.49 -4.20 30.73
N ALA A 492 -18.97 -2.99 30.42
CA ALA A 492 -18.10 -1.88 30.02
C ALA A 492 -17.51 -1.22 31.29
N ASN A 493 -16.21 -1.14 31.41
CA ASN A 493 -15.54 -0.59 32.59
C ASN A 493 -14.27 0.18 32.26
N GLY A 494 -13.98 1.21 33.05
CA GLY A 494 -12.75 1.99 32.92
C GLY A 494 -12.67 2.87 31.66
N ASN A 495 -13.79 3.09 30.95
CA ASN A 495 -13.80 3.94 29.78
C ASN A 495 -13.63 5.40 30.16
N CYS A 496 -12.96 6.17 29.29
CA CYS A 496 -12.75 7.59 29.50
C CYS A 496 -13.15 8.40 28.27
N VAL A 497 -13.87 9.49 28.48
CA VAL A 497 -14.17 10.48 27.43
C VAL A 497 -13.55 11.79 27.83
N THR A 498 -12.62 12.30 27.03
CA THR A 498 -11.92 13.57 27.27
C THR A 498 -12.33 14.61 26.22
N LEU A 499 -12.78 15.77 26.70
CA LEU A 499 -13.02 16.95 25.87
C LEU A 499 -11.91 17.96 26.15
N GLN A 500 -11.13 18.30 25.13
CA GLN A 500 -9.98 19.19 25.22
C GLN A 500 -9.87 20.13 24.02
N GLY A 501 -9.02 21.16 24.11
CA GLY A 501 -8.90 22.18 23.08
C GLY A 501 -9.96 23.27 23.19
N SER A 502 -9.99 24.23 22.27
CA SER A 502 -10.86 25.40 22.34
C SER A 502 -12.30 25.16 21.90
N THR A 503 -12.53 24.13 21.06
CA THR A 503 -13.83 23.85 20.42
C THR A 503 -14.21 22.37 20.39
N PRO A 504 -14.01 21.56 21.46
CA PRO A 504 -14.48 20.18 21.46
C PRO A 504 -16.00 20.14 21.49
N ARG A 505 -16.63 19.24 20.70
CA ARG A 505 -18.10 19.23 20.60
C ARG A 505 -18.68 17.81 20.60
N ILE A 506 -19.67 17.60 21.47
CA ILE A 506 -20.62 16.50 21.42
C ILE A 506 -22.02 17.10 21.16
N ARG A 507 -22.66 16.64 20.09
CA ARG A 507 -24.01 17.04 19.69
C ARG A 507 -24.88 15.81 19.51
N ALA A 508 -25.80 15.55 20.41
CA ALA A 508 -26.65 14.35 20.34
C ALA A 508 -28.07 14.68 20.82
N GLY A 509 -29.03 13.90 20.37
CA GLY A 509 -30.37 13.95 20.95
C GLY A 509 -30.32 13.70 22.44
N ARG A 510 -29.55 12.70 22.88
CA ARG A 510 -29.36 12.33 24.29
C ARG A 510 -27.94 11.87 24.56
N CYS A 511 -27.38 12.24 25.69
CA CYS A 511 -26.14 11.70 26.20
C CYS A 511 -26.40 10.76 27.38
N VAL A 512 -25.81 9.56 27.34
CA VAL A 512 -25.94 8.52 28.38
C VAL A 512 -24.56 8.16 28.89
N VAL A 513 -24.32 8.28 30.19
CA VAL A 513 -23.12 7.80 30.88
C VAL A 513 -23.41 6.43 31.47
N GLY A 514 -22.69 5.43 31.04
CA GLY A 514 -22.78 4.05 31.53
C GLY A 514 -21.84 3.78 32.70
N ASN A 515 -21.89 2.53 33.18
CA ASN A 515 -21.10 2.10 34.32
C ASN A 515 -19.58 2.23 34.09
N GLY A 516 -18.85 2.63 35.13
CA GLY A 516 -17.39 2.71 35.14
C GLY A 516 -16.80 3.70 34.14
N THR A 517 -17.50 4.77 33.79
CA THR A 517 -17.07 5.77 32.82
C THR A 517 -16.64 7.08 33.47
N THR A 518 -15.49 7.58 33.04
CA THR A 518 -14.99 8.92 33.35
C THR A 518 -15.34 9.89 32.24
N LEU A 519 -16.08 10.97 32.55
CA LEU A 519 -16.24 12.12 31.67
C LEU A 519 -15.31 13.24 32.15
N ARG A 520 -14.30 13.58 31.33
CA ARG A 520 -13.27 14.55 31.69
C ARG A 520 -13.25 15.76 30.77
N PHE A 521 -13.18 16.94 31.33
CA PHE A 521 -12.95 18.19 30.64
C PHE A 521 -11.54 18.69 30.94
N GLU A 522 -10.72 18.88 29.91
CA GLU A 522 -9.43 19.56 30.04
C GLU A 522 -9.57 20.99 29.51
N ILE A 523 -9.62 21.94 30.43
CA ILE A 523 -9.86 23.34 30.09
C ILE A 523 -8.55 23.94 29.53
N PRO A 524 -8.56 24.47 28.31
CA PRO A 524 -7.36 25.11 27.75
C PRO A 524 -7.04 26.42 28.49
N GLU A 525 -5.84 26.94 28.28
CA GLU A 525 -5.33 28.12 28.97
C GLU A 525 -6.30 29.34 28.92
N THR A 526 -6.87 29.58 27.75
CA THR A 526 -7.81 30.68 27.48
C THR A 526 -9.29 30.32 27.73
N GLY A 527 -9.57 29.07 28.13
CA GLY A 527 -10.94 28.55 28.18
C GLY A 527 -11.44 28.09 26.80
N TYR A 528 -12.72 27.71 26.75
CA TYR A 528 -13.37 27.39 25.47
C TYR A 528 -13.67 28.66 24.67
N ALA A 529 -13.80 28.55 23.35
CA ALA A 529 -14.27 29.65 22.50
C ALA A 529 -15.66 30.14 22.98
N ALA A 530 -15.95 31.43 22.80
CA ALA A 530 -17.11 32.09 23.41
C ALA A 530 -18.46 31.44 23.04
N ASP A 531 -18.57 30.82 21.88
CA ASP A 531 -19.74 30.12 21.35
C ASP A 531 -19.66 28.60 21.49
N ALA A 532 -18.56 28.08 22.05
CA ALA A 532 -18.36 26.65 22.18
C ALA A 532 -19.06 26.13 23.46
N VAL A 533 -20.07 25.30 23.28
CA VAL A 533 -20.65 24.43 24.30
C VAL A 533 -20.16 23.00 24.04
N PRO A 534 -19.28 22.45 24.89
CA PRO A 534 -18.71 21.13 24.63
C PRO A 534 -19.73 19.99 24.51
N ILE A 535 -20.78 19.98 25.30
CA ILE A 535 -21.87 18.99 25.23
C ILE A 535 -23.21 19.68 25.07
N GLU A 536 -23.97 19.32 24.05
CA GLU A 536 -25.33 19.80 23.80
C GLU A 536 -26.26 18.64 23.47
N CYS A 537 -27.31 18.45 24.33
CA CYS A 537 -28.24 17.34 24.20
C CYS A 537 -29.70 17.80 24.53
N PRO A 538 -30.52 18.11 23.51
CA PRO A 538 -31.87 18.64 23.71
C PRO A 538 -32.83 17.68 24.43
N ASN A 539 -32.64 16.38 24.34
CA ASN A 539 -33.49 15.40 25.03
C ASN A 539 -32.90 14.91 26.36
N GLY A 540 -31.88 15.62 26.85
CA GLY A 540 -31.36 15.48 28.20
C GLY A 540 -30.13 14.58 28.34
N PHE A 541 -29.80 14.37 29.60
CA PHE A 541 -28.65 13.61 30.06
C PHE A 541 -29.12 12.46 30.94
N HIS A 542 -28.44 11.35 30.94
CA HIS A 542 -28.77 10.20 31.77
C HIS A 542 -27.50 9.54 32.29
N ILE A 543 -27.52 9.14 33.55
CA ILE A 543 -26.49 8.32 34.17
C ILE A 543 -27.15 6.99 34.56
N ILE A 544 -26.60 5.86 34.14
CA ILE A 544 -27.21 4.55 34.40
C ILE A 544 -27.21 4.25 35.91
N ASP A 545 -26.09 4.49 36.57
CA ASP A 545 -25.95 4.31 38.01
C ASP A 545 -25.18 5.52 38.60
N PRO A 546 -25.87 6.58 39.01
CA PRO A 546 -25.21 7.79 39.53
C PRO A 546 -24.53 7.58 40.90
N GLN A 547 -24.82 6.47 41.58
CA GLN A 547 -24.19 6.12 42.87
C GLN A 547 -22.94 5.27 42.70
N ASN A 548 -22.67 4.78 41.48
CA ASN A 548 -21.49 3.99 41.19
C ASN A 548 -20.24 4.86 41.30
N ALA A 549 -19.36 4.54 42.26
CA ALA A 549 -18.14 5.29 42.52
C ALA A 549 -17.14 5.28 41.31
N LEU A 550 -17.34 4.38 40.35
CA LEU A 550 -16.54 4.31 39.13
C LEU A 550 -17.05 5.30 38.04
N ASN A 551 -18.26 5.83 38.18
CA ASN A 551 -18.80 6.87 37.31
C ASN A 551 -18.30 8.24 37.78
N THR A 552 -17.30 8.82 37.11
CA THR A 552 -16.68 10.06 37.58
C THR A 552 -16.84 11.19 36.58
N PHE A 553 -17.03 12.38 37.12
CA PHE A 553 -16.96 13.65 36.40
C PHE A 553 -15.72 14.41 36.84
N GLN A 554 -14.85 14.76 35.89
CA GLN A 554 -13.58 15.41 36.16
C GLN A 554 -13.43 16.68 35.34
N VAL A 555 -12.86 17.73 35.96
CA VAL A 555 -12.53 18.98 35.27
C VAL A 555 -11.10 19.35 35.61
N ASP A 556 -10.22 19.25 34.63
CA ASP A 556 -8.82 19.64 34.75
C ASP A 556 -8.65 21.11 34.36
N VAL A 557 -8.35 21.93 35.36
CA VAL A 557 -8.11 23.37 35.24
C VAL A 557 -6.65 23.75 35.40
N SER A 558 -5.75 22.80 35.38
CA SER A 558 -4.31 23.00 35.64
C SER A 558 -3.66 24.03 34.71
N ARG A 559 -4.13 24.11 33.48
CA ARG A 559 -3.65 25.06 32.45
C ARG A 559 -4.49 26.33 32.36
N PHE A 560 -5.70 26.36 32.94
CA PHE A 560 -6.64 27.45 32.78
C PHE A 560 -6.24 28.67 33.59
N VAL A 561 -6.07 29.83 32.93
CA VAL A 561 -5.73 31.10 33.52
C VAL A 561 -6.88 32.09 33.27
N PRO A 562 -7.87 32.19 34.18
CA PRO A 562 -8.99 33.11 34.01
C PRO A 562 -8.53 34.57 34.11
N GLU A 563 -8.83 35.38 33.12
CA GLU A 563 -8.48 36.82 33.10
C GLU A 563 -9.37 37.67 34.06
N SER A 564 -10.60 37.21 34.30
CA SER A 564 -11.58 37.84 35.18
C SER A 564 -12.47 36.77 35.84
N THR A 565 -13.51 37.14 36.58
CA THR A 565 -14.51 36.14 36.96
C THR A 565 -15.14 35.56 35.72
N THR A 566 -14.71 34.34 35.37
CA THR A 566 -15.06 33.68 34.13
C THR A 566 -16.10 32.60 34.40
N GLN A 567 -17.09 32.52 33.52
CA GLN A 567 -18.04 31.42 33.46
C GLN A 567 -17.87 30.69 32.12
N LEU A 568 -17.55 29.39 32.18
CA LEU A 568 -17.46 28.53 31.01
C LEU A 568 -18.61 27.52 31.01
N THR A 569 -19.38 27.47 29.93
CA THR A 569 -20.39 26.43 29.74
C THR A 569 -19.70 25.12 29.37
N LEU A 570 -19.94 24.07 30.16
CA LEU A 570 -19.42 22.72 29.90
C LEU A 570 -20.45 21.84 29.15
N ALA A 571 -21.72 21.96 29.57
CA ALA A 571 -22.80 21.19 28.96
C ALA A 571 -24.14 21.95 29.03
N GLN A 572 -24.98 21.72 28.01
CA GLN A 572 -26.34 22.27 27.94
C GLN A 572 -27.32 21.16 27.54
N PHE A 573 -28.40 21.04 28.31
CA PHE A 573 -29.43 20.04 28.12
C PHE A 573 -30.81 20.68 27.89
N GLY A 574 -31.65 20.06 27.08
CA GLY A 574 -33.01 20.55 26.86
C GLY A 574 -34.01 20.12 27.94
N LYS A 575 -33.62 19.20 28.82
CA LYS A 575 -34.42 18.72 29.96
C LYS A 575 -33.73 19.01 31.28
N ASP A 576 -34.52 19.22 32.35
CA ASP A 576 -34.00 19.43 33.67
C ASP A 576 -33.22 18.23 34.17
N LEU A 577 -32.09 18.50 34.81
CA LEU A 577 -31.27 17.51 35.50
C LEU A 577 -31.95 17.08 36.80
N THR A 578 -31.94 15.78 37.10
CA THR A 578 -32.35 15.28 38.41
C THR A 578 -31.36 15.68 39.49
N GLU A 579 -31.76 15.59 40.77
CA GLU A 579 -30.87 15.94 41.88
C GLU A 579 -29.61 15.07 41.92
N ASP A 580 -29.71 13.76 41.59
CA ASP A 580 -28.56 12.86 41.49
C ASP A 580 -27.60 13.29 40.38
N GLN A 581 -28.11 13.69 39.22
CA GLN A 581 -27.28 14.20 38.10
C GLN A 581 -26.60 15.53 38.49
N LYS A 582 -27.31 16.43 39.15
CA LYS A 582 -26.73 17.68 39.68
C LYS A 582 -25.63 17.39 40.70
N ALA A 583 -25.87 16.45 41.62
CA ALA A 583 -24.90 16.01 42.61
C ALA A 583 -23.64 15.43 41.94
N TRP A 584 -23.82 14.62 40.92
CA TRP A 584 -22.72 14.02 40.17
C TRP A 584 -21.83 15.06 39.51
N PHE A 585 -22.39 16.07 38.82
CA PHE A 585 -21.61 17.16 38.26
C PHE A 585 -20.90 18.02 39.34
N LYS A 586 -21.56 18.31 40.46
CA LYS A 586 -21.00 19.07 41.57
C LYS A 586 -19.91 18.31 42.34
N GLY A 587 -19.86 16.98 42.19
CA GLY A 587 -18.89 16.13 42.86
C GLY A 587 -17.47 16.21 42.26
N ALA A 588 -17.23 17.00 41.20
CA ALA A 588 -15.89 17.19 40.65
C ALA A 588 -14.94 17.82 41.69
N GLU A 589 -13.80 17.20 41.90
CA GLU A 589 -12.72 17.75 42.72
C GLU A 589 -12.04 18.93 42.00
N LEU A 590 -12.14 20.13 42.57
CA LEU A 590 -11.62 21.35 41.98
C LEU A 590 -10.83 22.18 43.03
N PRO A 591 -9.80 22.94 42.64
CA PRO A 591 -9.17 23.94 43.49
C PRO A 591 -10.18 24.99 43.95
N GLU A 592 -10.02 25.57 45.15
CA GLU A 592 -10.97 26.47 45.82
C GLU A 592 -11.50 27.64 44.97
N ARG A 593 -10.68 28.10 44.02
CA ARG A 593 -11.09 29.20 43.12
C ARG A 593 -12.07 28.78 42.02
N TYR A 594 -12.31 27.49 41.84
CA TYR A 594 -13.20 26.94 40.81
C TYR A 594 -14.37 26.21 41.46
N ARG A 595 -15.54 26.24 40.82
CA ARG A 595 -16.71 25.45 41.21
C ARG A 595 -17.60 25.13 40.01
N ILE A 596 -18.32 24.02 40.10
CA ILE A 596 -19.41 23.70 39.19
C ILE A 596 -20.72 24.28 39.73
N GLU A 597 -21.42 24.99 38.86
CA GLU A 597 -22.81 25.44 39.11
C GLU A 597 -23.75 24.87 38.06
N ILE A 598 -25.00 24.66 38.45
CA ILE A 598 -26.07 24.28 37.53
C ILE A 598 -26.99 25.50 37.39
N VAL A 599 -27.08 26.03 36.18
CA VAL A 599 -27.91 27.19 35.84
C VAL A 599 -29.18 26.69 35.17
N ASP A 600 -30.33 27.24 35.55
CA ASP A 600 -31.66 26.93 35.00
C ASP A 600 -31.98 25.41 34.98
N ASN A 601 -31.47 24.66 35.96
CA ASN A 601 -31.56 23.20 36.06
C ASN A 601 -31.03 22.40 34.86
N ARG A 602 -30.43 23.02 33.82
CA ARG A 602 -30.11 22.42 32.51
C ARG A 602 -28.69 22.67 32.05
N THR A 603 -28.04 23.71 32.58
CA THR A 603 -26.73 24.13 32.08
C THR A 603 -25.67 23.91 33.15
N VAL A 604 -24.64 23.11 32.80
CA VAL A 604 -23.47 22.88 33.67
C VAL A 604 -22.41 23.91 33.33
N VAL A 605 -22.02 24.71 34.32
CA VAL A 605 -21.01 25.77 34.15
C VAL A 605 -19.86 25.60 35.13
N LEU A 606 -18.65 25.87 34.66
CA LEU A 606 -17.47 26.07 35.49
C LEU A 606 -17.35 27.56 35.78
N LYS A 607 -17.40 27.96 37.07
CA LYS A 607 -17.12 29.32 37.51
C LYS A 607 -15.72 29.41 38.12
N ALA A 608 -14.97 30.38 37.64
CA ALA A 608 -13.67 30.74 38.18
C ALA A 608 -13.75 32.08 38.88
N ARG A 609 -13.19 32.19 40.10
CA ARG A 609 -12.96 33.45 40.77
C ARG A 609 -11.55 33.91 40.48
N CYS A 610 -11.37 35.12 39.96
CA CYS A 610 -10.06 35.76 39.96
C CYS A 610 -9.57 35.93 41.40
N ALA A 611 -8.32 35.61 41.67
CA ALA A 611 -7.67 36.11 42.85
C ALA A 611 -7.73 37.65 42.79
N ALA A 612 -8.36 38.28 43.79
CA ALA A 612 -8.31 39.72 43.89
C ALA A 612 -6.83 40.12 43.78
N LYS A 613 -6.47 40.88 42.73
CA LYS A 613 -5.15 41.52 42.68
C LYS A 613 -5.09 42.37 43.92
N GLY A 614 -4.38 41.91 44.95
CA GLY A 614 -4.21 42.66 46.20
C GLY A 614 -3.63 44.01 45.84
N LEU A 615 -4.37 45.06 46.14
CA LEU A 615 -3.86 46.41 46.09
C LEU A 615 -2.78 46.48 47.19
N ALA A 616 -1.53 46.36 46.82
CA ALA A 616 -0.43 46.66 47.74
C ALA A 616 -0.41 48.17 47.91
N VAL A 617 -1.20 48.68 48.86
CA VAL A 617 -1.08 50.06 49.31
C VAL A 617 0.18 50.15 50.16
N SER A 618 1.27 50.59 49.56
CA SER A 618 2.45 51.01 50.29
C SER A 618 2.15 52.36 50.90
N ILE A 619 1.76 52.37 52.18
CA ILE A 619 1.71 53.61 52.99
C ILE A 619 3.18 53.91 53.33
N ARG A 620 3.72 54.97 52.74
CA ARG A 620 4.99 55.58 53.14
C ARG A 620 4.72 56.59 54.27
#